data_0669e9480f4e2d940d4175a04aa4ac79
#
_entry.id   0669e9480f4e2d940d4175a04aa4ac79
#
_cell.length_a   1.000
_cell.length_b   1.000
_cell.length_c   1.000
_cell.angle_alpha   90.00
_cell.angle_beta   90.00
_cell.angle_gamma   90.00
#
_symmetry.space_group_name_H-M   'P 1'
#
loop_
_entity.id
_entity.type
_entity.pdbx_description
1 polymer ?
#
loop_
_entity_poly.entity_id
_entity_poly.type
_entity_poly.pdbx_seq_one_letter_code
_entity_poly.pdbx_strand_id
1 'polypeptide(L)'
;MSKSNMFVVVLLFIFVDGIFAQEDQLNPQVRSAFEKIERTIVTNPGLVPLGSLASLNLQPGSCFVPPDTTKEFMIALGNTFSGEILGMIVPGSKDAWNLDIMLVLESSPSGHILDADANKLDANAILDSIRSRTEAANVERKNKKQGELKVVGWDETPYYDQPKRLLVWSINTVDFDNGASINYNQNMLGRDTLLRMVALGSVENSKIKQFAKSAASNITYNLGKRYEDYQPGVDKVAEYGLAALIAGIAAKKLGFFALIMAFLVKGWKVILLICVFFGGTIYKLLGFTKTTPPPEDEPASPQ
;
A
#
# COMPACT_ATOMS: atom_id res chain seq x y z
N MET A 1 -10.29 20.40 -14.24
CA MET A 1 -9.46 20.15 -13.04
C MET A 1 -9.42 18.64 -12.85
N SER A 2 -8.34 18.01 -13.28
CA SER A 2 -8.15 16.55 -13.20
C SER A 2 -7.90 16.18 -11.75
N LYS A 3 -8.81 15.40 -11.15
CA LYS A 3 -8.60 14.80 -9.83
C LYS A 3 -7.43 13.81 -9.97
N SER A 4 -6.28 14.18 -9.42
CA SER A 4 -5.11 13.32 -9.30
C SER A 4 -5.52 12.10 -8.48
N ASN A 5 -5.65 10.93 -9.12
CA ASN A 5 -5.78 9.66 -8.43
C ASN A 5 -4.47 9.42 -7.66
N MET A 6 -4.50 9.76 -6.39
CA MET A 6 -3.43 9.46 -5.45
C MET A 6 -3.51 7.95 -5.19
N PHE A 7 -2.54 7.19 -5.72
CA PHE A 7 -2.37 5.79 -5.37
C PHE A 7 -2.06 5.69 -3.88
N VAL A 8 -3.08 5.45 -3.09
CA VAL A 8 -2.92 5.06 -1.70
C VAL A 8 -2.86 3.54 -1.69
N VAL A 9 -1.70 2.97 -1.41
CA VAL A 9 -1.65 1.57 -0.95
C VAL A 9 -2.34 1.59 0.40
N VAL A 10 -3.60 1.22 0.39
CA VAL A 10 -4.37 1.04 1.61
C VAL A 10 -3.86 -0.26 2.21
N LEU A 11 -3.19 -0.16 3.36
CA LEU A 11 -3.05 -1.30 4.24
C LEU A 11 -4.49 -1.62 4.67
N LEU A 12 -5.01 -2.76 4.22
CA LEU A 12 -6.28 -3.28 4.70
C LEU A 12 -6.07 -3.74 6.14
N PHE A 13 -6.92 -3.29 7.04
CA PHE A 13 -6.80 -3.57 8.45
C PHE A 13 -8.08 -4.22 8.95
N ILE A 14 -7.94 -5.30 9.69
CA ILE A 14 -9.06 -6.00 10.28
C ILE A 14 -8.68 -6.42 11.69
N PHE A 15 -9.56 -6.11 12.61
CA PHE A 15 -9.59 -6.68 13.96
C PHE A 15 -10.21 -8.08 13.85
N VAL A 16 -9.40 -9.12 13.73
CA VAL A 16 -9.93 -10.48 13.56
C VAL A 16 -10.32 -11.08 14.92
N ASP A 17 -9.57 -10.79 15.97
CA ASP A 17 -9.71 -11.48 17.25
C ASP A 17 -10.89 -11.01 18.12
N GLY A 18 -11.56 -9.89 17.78
CA GLY A 18 -12.67 -9.34 18.55
C GLY A 18 -14.04 -9.42 17.88
N ILE A 19 -14.11 -9.70 16.58
CA ILE A 19 -15.37 -9.58 15.83
C ILE A 19 -16.37 -10.68 16.21
N PHE A 20 -15.90 -11.87 16.59
CA PHE A 20 -16.77 -13.03 16.82
C PHE A 20 -16.97 -13.41 18.29
N ALA A 21 -16.25 -12.79 19.23
CA ALA A 21 -16.38 -13.12 20.66
C ALA A 21 -17.64 -12.55 21.32
N GLN A 22 -18.29 -11.54 20.71
CA GLN A 22 -19.52 -10.91 21.25
C GLN A 22 -20.41 -10.42 20.11
N GLU A 23 -21.17 -11.28 19.51
CA GLU A 23 -22.13 -11.01 18.43
C GLU A 23 -23.12 -9.88 18.79
N ASP A 24 -23.50 -9.76 20.06
CA ASP A 24 -24.43 -8.74 20.56
C ASP A 24 -23.82 -7.31 20.65
N GLN A 25 -22.51 -7.16 20.57
CA GLN A 25 -21.80 -5.86 20.63
C GLN A 25 -21.26 -5.39 19.30
N LEU A 26 -21.47 -6.13 18.21
CA LEU A 26 -21.05 -5.71 16.89
C LEU A 26 -21.75 -4.40 16.47
N ASN A 27 -20.95 -3.48 15.88
CA ASN A 27 -21.50 -2.31 15.22
C ASN A 27 -22.63 -2.75 14.26
N PRO A 28 -23.82 -2.13 14.30
CA PRO A 28 -24.96 -2.52 13.46
C PRO A 28 -24.63 -2.59 11.95
N GLN A 29 -23.70 -1.76 11.46
CA GLN A 29 -23.27 -1.79 10.08
C GLN A 29 -22.45 -3.06 9.76
N VAL A 30 -21.57 -3.49 10.67
CA VAL A 30 -20.79 -4.73 10.51
C VAL A 30 -21.73 -5.93 10.54
N ARG A 31 -22.70 -5.98 11.47
CA ARG A 31 -23.72 -7.04 11.55
C ARG A 31 -24.52 -7.14 10.24
N SER A 32 -25.08 -6.03 9.76
CA SER A 32 -25.82 -5.99 8.49
C SER A 32 -25.00 -6.48 7.30
N ALA A 33 -23.73 -6.07 7.23
CA ALA A 33 -22.84 -6.50 6.17
C ALA A 33 -22.50 -8.01 6.28
N PHE A 34 -22.35 -8.52 7.49
CA PHE A 34 -22.15 -9.96 7.72
C PHE A 34 -23.36 -10.79 7.27
N GLU A 35 -24.58 -10.41 7.68
CA GLU A 35 -25.82 -11.06 7.21
C GLU A 35 -25.96 -11.02 5.67
N LYS A 36 -25.42 -9.97 5.02
CA LYS A 36 -25.38 -9.90 3.56
C LYS A 36 -24.38 -10.90 2.97
N ILE A 37 -23.23 -11.13 3.63
CA ILE A 37 -22.30 -12.20 3.23
C ILE A 37 -23.02 -13.54 3.25
N GLU A 38 -23.70 -13.89 4.33
CA GLU A 38 -24.43 -15.17 4.45
C GLU A 38 -25.41 -15.41 3.31
N ARG A 39 -26.08 -14.35 2.85
CA ARG A 39 -27.07 -14.43 1.75
C ARG A 39 -26.46 -14.49 0.36
N THR A 40 -25.24 -13.99 0.16
CA THR A 40 -24.66 -13.77 -1.17
C THR A 40 -23.42 -14.61 -1.46
N ILE A 41 -22.84 -15.24 -0.43
CA ILE A 41 -21.61 -16.01 -0.56
C ILE A 41 -21.76 -17.19 -1.54
N VAL A 42 -20.80 -17.31 -2.44
CA VAL A 42 -20.72 -18.39 -3.42
C VAL A 42 -19.87 -19.53 -2.82
N THR A 43 -20.48 -20.67 -2.59
CA THR A 43 -19.85 -21.82 -1.93
C THR A 43 -19.55 -22.98 -2.88
N ASN A 44 -20.10 -22.95 -4.09
CA ASN A 44 -19.87 -24.00 -5.08
C ASN A 44 -18.56 -23.75 -5.84
N PRO A 45 -17.68 -24.73 -5.92
CA PRO A 45 -16.49 -24.65 -6.78
C PRO A 45 -16.86 -24.38 -8.23
N GLY A 46 -15.99 -23.66 -8.94
CA GLY A 46 -16.22 -23.35 -10.35
C GLY A 46 -15.62 -22.03 -10.78
N LEU A 47 -15.92 -21.62 -12.00
CA LEU A 47 -15.40 -20.37 -12.58
C LEU A 47 -16.21 -19.17 -12.09
N VAL A 48 -15.53 -18.23 -11.45
CA VAL A 48 -16.08 -16.96 -10.98
C VAL A 48 -15.43 -15.82 -11.77
N PRO A 49 -16.21 -14.98 -12.47
CA PRO A 49 -15.65 -13.83 -13.16
C PRO A 49 -15.23 -12.73 -12.17
N LEU A 50 -14.03 -12.18 -12.35
CA LEU A 50 -13.50 -11.02 -11.62
C LEU A 50 -13.62 -9.79 -12.54
N GLY A 51 -14.84 -9.32 -12.73
CA GLY A 51 -15.17 -8.28 -13.71
C GLY A 51 -14.78 -8.72 -15.13
N SER A 52 -14.33 -7.75 -15.94
CA SER A 52 -13.76 -8.02 -17.28
C SER A 52 -12.26 -8.33 -17.23
N LEU A 53 -11.64 -8.28 -16.05
CA LEU A 53 -10.18 -8.32 -15.88
C LEU A 53 -9.64 -9.74 -15.88
N ALA A 54 -10.21 -10.61 -15.07
CA ALA A 54 -9.68 -11.93 -14.78
C ALA A 54 -10.80 -12.92 -14.46
N SER A 55 -10.43 -14.18 -14.26
CA SER A 55 -11.32 -15.25 -13.82
C SER A 55 -10.67 -16.01 -12.68
N LEU A 56 -11.45 -16.36 -11.67
CA LEU A 56 -11.06 -17.20 -10.55
C LEU A 56 -11.67 -18.60 -10.74
N ASN A 57 -10.84 -19.63 -10.73
CA ASN A 57 -11.32 -21.00 -10.59
C ASN A 57 -11.45 -21.34 -9.10
N LEU A 58 -12.63 -21.08 -8.53
CA LEU A 58 -12.90 -21.29 -7.10
C LEU A 58 -12.76 -22.77 -6.75
N GLN A 59 -11.85 -23.08 -5.81
CA GLN A 59 -11.53 -24.45 -5.42
C GLN A 59 -12.41 -24.93 -4.26
N PRO A 60 -12.60 -26.25 -4.11
CA PRO A 60 -13.16 -26.81 -2.88
C PRO A 60 -12.39 -26.34 -1.65
N GLY A 61 -13.09 -26.05 -0.55
CA GLY A 61 -12.50 -25.49 0.67
C GLY A 61 -12.33 -23.98 0.65
N SER A 62 -12.86 -23.31 -0.38
CA SER A 62 -12.90 -21.85 -0.49
C SER A 62 -14.30 -21.39 -0.89
N CYS A 63 -14.68 -20.22 -0.38
CA CYS A 63 -15.92 -19.54 -0.75
C CYS A 63 -15.58 -18.14 -1.28
N PHE A 64 -16.47 -17.59 -2.13
CA PHE A 64 -16.31 -16.28 -2.72
C PHE A 64 -17.42 -15.34 -2.30
N VAL A 65 -17.05 -14.17 -1.79
CA VAL A 65 -17.97 -13.08 -1.45
C VAL A 65 -17.98 -12.09 -2.60
N PRO A 66 -19.16 -11.76 -3.17
CA PRO A 66 -19.28 -10.86 -4.32
C PRO A 66 -18.77 -9.44 -4.06
N PRO A 67 -18.43 -8.68 -5.11
CA PRO A 67 -17.79 -7.36 -5.01
C PRO A 67 -18.52 -6.37 -4.12
N ASP A 68 -19.82 -6.16 -4.33
CA ASP A 68 -20.61 -5.17 -3.57
C ASP A 68 -20.69 -5.54 -2.09
N THR A 69 -20.90 -6.83 -1.79
CA THR A 69 -20.95 -7.33 -0.41
C THR A 69 -19.59 -7.19 0.28
N THR A 70 -18.51 -7.55 -0.42
CA THR A 70 -17.13 -7.34 0.06
C THR A 70 -16.86 -5.88 0.37
N LYS A 71 -17.23 -4.99 -0.54
CA LYS A 71 -17.03 -3.55 -0.38
C LYS A 71 -17.75 -2.99 0.84
N GLU A 72 -19.02 -3.33 1.01
CA GLU A 72 -19.83 -2.90 2.17
C GLU A 72 -19.24 -3.42 3.48
N PHE A 73 -18.89 -4.71 3.54
CA PHE A 73 -18.31 -5.31 4.72
C PHE A 73 -16.97 -4.66 5.10
N MET A 74 -16.08 -4.48 4.15
CA MET A 74 -14.77 -3.88 4.40
C MET A 74 -14.87 -2.40 4.79
N ILE A 75 -15.85 -1.65 4.24
CA ILE A 75 -16.12 -0.26 4.64
C ILE A 75 -16.67 -0.23 6.08
N ALA A 76 -17.56 -1.14 6.44
CA ALA A 76 -18.09 -1.25 7.82
C ALA A 76 -16.96 -1.51 8.83
N LEU A 77 -15.90 -2.21 8.42
CA LEU A 77 -14.66 -2.42 9.19
C LEU A 77 -13.69 -1.21 9.14
N GLY A 78 -14.08 -0.09 8.52
CA GLY A 78 -13.28 1.13 8.47
C GLY A 78 -12.22 1.18 7.36
N ASN A 79 -12.26 0.24 6.40
CA ASN A 79 -11.33 0.23 5.29
C ASN A 79 -11.75 1.22 4.17
N THR A 80 -10.76 1.68 3.40
CA THR A 80 -10.95 2.50 2.22
C THR A 80 -10.22 1.89 1.03
N PHE A 81 -10.72 2.10 -0.18
CA PHE A 81 -10.17 1.51 -1.39
C PHE A 81 -9.81 2.58 -2.41
N SER A 82 -8.76 2.34 -3.18
CA SER A 82 -8.34 3.22 -4.27
C SER A 82 -8.71 2.67 -5.65
N GLY A 83 -9.01 1.39 -5.72
CA GLY A 83 -9.40 0.66 -6.92
C GLY A 83 -10.82 0.11 -6.84
N GLU A 84 -11.14 -0.76 -7.79
CA GLU A 84 -12.41 -1.47 -7.85
C GLU A 84 -12.30 -2.79 -7.08
N ILE A 85 -13.22 -3.05 -6.15
CA ILE A 85 -13.28 -4.33 -5.45
C ILE A 85 -13.83 -5.39 -6.40
N LEU A 86 -13.10 -6.49 -6.53
CA LEU A 86 -13.47 -7.63 -7.35
C LEU A 86 -14.10 -8.77 -6.54
N GLY A 87 -14.03 -8.70 -5.22
CA GLY A 87 -14.58 -9.68 -4.29
C GLY A 87 -13.59 -10.06 -3.19
N MET A 88 -13.98 -11.07 -2.41
CA MET A 88 -13.16 -11.62 -1.33
C MET A 88 -13.26 -13.15 -1.34
N ILE A 89 -12.14 -13.81 -1.11
CA ILE A 89 -12.08 -15.28 -0.96
C ILE A 89 -11.85 -15.58 0.52
N VAL A 90 -12.63 -16.51 1.05
CA VAL A 90 -12.53 -16.95 2.45
C VAL A 90 -12.46 -18.47 2.51
N PRO A 91 -11.84 -19.08 3.55
CA PRO A 91 -11.88 -20.53 3.74
C PRO A 91 -13.28 -21.02 4.05
N GLY A 92 -13.61 -22.19 3.56
CA GLY A 92 -14.85 -22.86 3.95
C GLY A 92 -15.56 -23.62 2.85
N SER A 93 -16.77 -24.05 3.19
CA SER A 93 -17.71 -24.74 2.33
C SER A 93 -19.13 -24.19 2.57
N LYS A 94 -20.13 -24.77 1.92
CA LYS A 94 -21.53 -24.35 2.04
C LYS A 94 -22.01 -24.29 3.50
N ASP A 95 -21.59 -25.25 4.30
CA ASP A 95 -22.11 -25.44 5.66
C ASP A 95 -21.15 -24.95 6.76
N ALA A 96 -19.92 -24.55 6.37
CA ALA A 96 -18.87 -24.16 7.32
C ALA A 96 -17.84 -23.25 6.66
N TRP A 97 -18.09 -21.96 6.60
CA TRP A 97 -17.13 -20.93 6.19
C TRP A 97 -16.82 -19.98 7.37
N ASN A 98 -15.69 -19.34 7.31
CA ASN A 98 -15.28 -18.40 8.35
C ASN A 98 -14.49 -17.21 7.74
N LEU A 99 -14.22 -16.22 8.57
CA LEU A 99 -13.45 -15.04 8.20
C LEU A 99 -12.05 -15.01 8.86
N ASP A 100 -11.54 -16.14 9.32
CA ASP A 100 -10.20 -16.25 9.92
C ASP A 100 -9.09 -15.84 8.94
N ILE A 101 -9.37 -16.02 7.65
CA ILE A 101 -8.55 -15.50 6.55
C ILE A 101 -9.47 -14.81 5.56
N MET A 102 -9.18 -13.57 5.27
CA MET A 102 -9.91 -12.78 4.26
C MET A 102 -8.94 -12.37 3.16
N LEU A 103 -9.09 -12.93 1.98
CA LEU A 103 -8.30 -12.56 0.81
C LEU A 103 -9.10 -11.60 -0.07
N VAL A 104 -8.88 -10.31 0.11
CA VAL A 104 -9.56 -9.25 -0.66
C VAL A 104 -8.90 -9.05 -2.00
N LEU A 105 -9.72 -8.98 -3.05
CA LEU A 105 -9.31 -8.77 -4.44
C LEU A 105 -9.71 -7.37 -4.89
N GLU A 106 -8.74 -6.61 -5.39
CA GLU A 106 -8.92 -5.23 -5.88
C GLU A 106 -8.22 -5.04 -7.21
N SER A 107 -8.86 -4.41 -8.20
CA SER A 107 -8.21 -3.98 -9.43
C SER A 107 -7.85 -2.50 -9.38
N SER A 108 -6.73 -2.15 -9.98
CA SER A 108 -6.28 -0.75 -10.04
C SER A 108 -5.65 -0.45 -11.40
N PRO A 109 -6.17 0.54 -12.15
CA PRO A 109 -5.52 1.00 -13.38
C PRO A 109 -4.14 1.56 -13.05
N SER A 110 -3.10 0.89 -13.54
CA SER A 110 -1.70 1.23 -13.24
C SER A 110 -0.94 1.78 -14.45
N GLY A 111 -1.40 1.46 -15.65
CA GLY A 111 -0.56 1.36 -16.83
C GLY A 111 0.31 0.10 -16.74
N HIS A 112 1.11 -0.17 -17.78
CA HIS A 112 2.03 -1.30 -17.82
C HIS A 112 3.20 -1.07 -16.87
N ILE A 113 3.31 -1.86 -15.80
CA ILE A 113 4.38 -1.75 -14.82
C ILE A 113 5.60 -2.53 -15.32
N LEU A 114 6.70 -1.84 -15.58
CA LEU A 114 7.96 -2.50 -15.95
C LEU A 114 8.57 -3.18 -14.73
N ASP A 115 9.06 -4.40 -14.91
CA ASP A 115 9.68 -5.22 -13.86
C ASP A 115 11.23 -5.15 -13.85
N ALA A 116 11.80 -4.17 -14.53
CA ALA A 116 13.26 -4.01 -14.66
C ALA A 116 13.99 -3.72 -13.34
N ASP A 117 13.29 -3.30 -12.31
CA ASP A 117 13.81 -3.04 -10.97
C ASP A 117 13.62 -4.20 -9.98
N ALA A 118 13.16 -5.37 -10.45
CA ALA A 118 12.88 -6.54 -9.62
C ALA A 118 14.07 -6.97 -8.74
N ASN A 119 15.30 -6.87 -9.26
CA ASN A 119 16.53 -7.22 -8.55
C ASN A 119 17.10 -6.07 -7.69
N LYS A 120 16.37 -4.95 -7.56
CA LYS A 120 16.81 -3.74 -6.85
C LYS A 120 15.87 -3.37 -5.71
N LEU A 121 15.08 -4.32 -5.21
CA LEU A 121 14.15 -4.10 -4.11
C LEU A 121 14.94 -3.95 -2.79
N ASP A 122 15.07 -2.72 -2.30
CA ASP A 122 15.64 -2.45 -0.97
C ASP A 122 14.55 -2.61 0.09
N ALA A 123 14.54 -3.77 0.74
CA ALA A 123 13.54 -4.11 1.73
C ALA A 123 13.52 -3.14 2.92
N ASN A 124 14.67 -2.61 3.35
CA ASN A 124 14.72 -1.68 4.48
C ASN A 124 14.12 -0.32 4.11
N ALA A 125 14.54 0.26 2.99
CA ALA A 125 14.00 1.53 2.51
C ALA A 125 12.49 1.44 2.22
N ILE A 126 12.02 0.30 1.70
CA ILE A 126 10.60 0.05 1.46
C ILE A 126 9.83 -0.03 2.79
N LEU A 127 10.35 -0.76 3.80
CA LEU A 127 9.71 -0.87 5.11
C LEU A 127 9.59 0.48 5.80
N ASP A 128 10.63 1.30 5.76
CA ASP A 128 10.60 2.64 6.35
C ASP A 128 9.58 3.55 5.65
N SER A 129 9.42 3.40 4.34
CA SER A 129 8.37 4.09 3.59
C SER A 129 6.96 3.63 4.00
N ILE A 130 6.77 2.33 4.24
CA ILE A 130 5.50 1.77 4.72
C ILE A 130 5.19 2.30 6.13
N ARG A 131 6.17 2.29 7.05
CA ARG A 131 6.02 2.82 8.41
C ARG A 131 5.61 4.29 8.40
N SER A 132 6.35 5.12 7.68
CA SER A 132 6.06 6.56 7.58
C SER A 132 4.66 6.85 7.05
N ARG A 133 4.18 6.06 6.10
CA ARG A 133 2.81 6.20 5.59
C ARG A 133 1.76 5.72 6.58
N THR A 134 2.04 4.64 7.30
CA THR A 134 1.12 4.15 8.33
C THR A 134 0.97 5.18 9.44
N GLU A 135 2.06 5.81 9.87
CA GLU A 135 2.04 6.92 10.84
C GLU A 135 1.22 8.11 10.33
N ALA A 136 1.41 8.50 9.06
CA ALA A 136 0.60 9.57 8.46
C ALA A 136 -0.89 9.21 8.39
N ALA A 137 -1.23 7.94 8.09
CA ALA A 137 -2.59 7.45 8.07
C ALA A 137 -3.22 7.38 9.47
N ASN A 138 -2.43 7.12 10.52
CA ASN A 138 -2.90 7.10 11.90
C ASN A 138 -3.44 8.46 12.35
N VAL A 139 -2.93 9.57 11.81
CA VAL A 139 -3.49 10.90 12.07
C VAL A 139 -4.95 10.99 11.64
N GLU A 140 -5.28 10.49 10.44
CA GLU A 140 -6.67 10.44 9.97
C GLU A 140 -7.54 9.45 10.75
N ARG A 141 -6.97 8.29 11.11
CA ARG A 141 -7.65 7.27 11.92
C ARG A 141 -8.06 7.83 13.28
N LYS A 142 -7.14 8.53 13.94
CA LYS A 142 -7.40 9.21 15.21
C LYS A 142 -8.54 10.24 15.12
N ASN A 143 -8.54 11.04 14.05
CA ASN A 143 -9.62 12.02 13.79
C ASN A 143 -10.99 11.33 13.60
N LYS A 144 -11.00 10.12 13.04
CA LYS A 144 -12.19 9.29 12.85
C LYS A 144 -12.51 8.40 14.04
N LYS A 145 -11.79 8.52 15.17
CA LYS A 145 -11.90 7.65 16.36
C LYS A 145 -11.69 6.16 16.03
N GLN A 146 -10.86 5.88 15.05
CA GLN A 146 -10.41 4.52 14.70
C GLN A 146 -9.10 4.22 15.41
N GLY A 147 -8.85 2.94 15.72
CA GLY A 147 -7.60 2.49 16.32
C GLY A 147 -6.37 2.80 15.45
N GLU A 148 -5.26 3.12 16.10
CA GLU A 148 -3.97 3.30 15.44
C GLU A 148 -3.36 1.93 15.09
N LEU A 149 -2.44 1.95 14.14
CA LEU A 149 -1.74 0.75 13.67
C LEU A 149 -0.25 0.96 13.72
N LYS A 150 0.46 -0.09 14.09
CA LYS A 150 1.92 -0.10 14.09
C LYS A 150 2.44 -1.20 13.17
N VAL A 151 3.29 -0.84 12.23
CA VAL A 151 4.04 -1.80 11.41
C VAL A 151 5.21 -2.32 12.22
N VAL A 152 5.17 -3.59 12.59
CA VAL A 152 6.23 -4.26 13.38
C VAL A 152 7.43 -4.50 12.48
N GLY A 153 7.23 -5.14 11.33
CA GLY A 153 8.29 -5.47 10.39
C GLY A 153 7.81 -6.42 9.31
N TRP A 154 8.78 -6.91 8.54
CA TRP A 154 8.51 -7.96 7.58
C TRP A 154 8.19 -9.29 8.29
N ASP A 155 7.15 -9.96 7.81
CA ASP A 155 6.93 -11.38 7.98
C ASP A 155 7.54 -12.14 6.78
N GLU A 156 7.45 -11.57 5.57
CA GLU A 156 8.14 -12.02 4.36
C GLU A 156 8.62 -10.80 3.57
N THR A 157 9.93 -10.70 3.32
CA THR A 157 10.52 -9.60 2.56
C THR A 157 10.02 -9.59 1.11
N PRO A 158 9.97 -8.43 0.45
CA PRO A 158 9.51 -8.36 -0.93
C PRO A 158 10.31 -9.20 -1.89
N TYR A 159 9.63 -9.95 -2.75
CA TYR A 159 10.22 -10.65 -3.89
C TYR A 159 9.29 -10.64 -5.09
N TYR A 160 9.85 -10.84 -6.28
CA TYR A 160 9.11 -10.89 -7.53
C TYR A 160 9.25 -12.27 -8.18
N ASP A 161 8.14 -12.97 -8.35
CA ASP A 161 8.02 -14.21 -9.12
C ASP A 161 7.81 -13.83 -10.60
N GLN A 162 8.91 -13.73 -11.35
CA GLN A 162 8.88 -13.27 -12.73
C GLN A 162 8.02 -14.16 -13.66
N PRO A 163 8.07 -15.50 -13.60
CA PRO A 163 7.21 -16.37 -14.40
C PRO A 163 5.72 -16.12 -14.18
N LYS A 164 5.31 -15.80 -12.95
CA LYS A 164 3.91 -15.52 -12.59
C LYS A 164 3.53 -14.06 -12.67
N ARG A 165 4.49 -13.16 -12.95
CA ARG A 165 4.29 -11.71 -12.90
C ARG A 165 3.72 -11.25 -11.54
N LEU A 166 4.17 -11.88 -10.46
CA LEU A 166 3.62 -11.74 -9.13
C LEU A 166 4.63 -11.12 -8.16
N LEU A 167 4.32 -9.94 -7.65
CA LEU A 167 5.07 -9.27 -6.61
C LEU A 167 4.47 -9.62 -5.25
N VAL A 168 5.28 -10.14 -4.35
CA VAL A 168 4.83 -10.68 -3.05
C VAL A 168 5.60 -10.06 -1.91
N TRP A 169 4.90 -9.75 -0.81
CA TRP A 169 5.49 -9.37 0.48
C TRP A 169 4.47 -9.55 1.60
N SER A 170 4.96 -9.63 2.83
CA SER A 170 4.12 -9.71 4.01
C SER A 170 4.66 -8.87 5.15
N ILE A 171 3.77 -8.19 5.85
CA ILE A 171 4.10 -7.41 7.05
C ILE A 171 3.28 -7.86 8.25
N ASN A 172 3.93 -7.82 9.41
CA ASN A 172 3.28 -7.93 10.69
C ASN A 172 2.86 -6.55 11.18
N THR A 173 1.62 -6.44 11.62
CA THR A 173 1.05 -5.22 12.20
C THR A 173 0.45 -5.52 13.57
N VAL A 174 0.41 -4.50 14.41
CA VAL A 174 -0.24 -4.54 15.72
C VAL A 174 -1.18 -3.34 15.81
N ASP A 175 -2.39 -3.57 16.24
CA ASP A 175 -3.35 -2.52 16.53
C ASP A 175 -3.19 -1.95 17.96
N PHE A 176 -4.00 -0.96 18.32
CA PHE A 176 -3.91 -0.31 19.62
C PHE A 176 -4.34 -1.22 20.79
N ASP A 177 -5.12 -2.28 20.56
CA ASP A 177 -5.48 -3.31 21.54
C ASP A 177 -4.45 -4.44 21.61
N ASN A 178 -3.29 -4.28 20.91
CA ASN A 178 -2.22 -5.25 20.77
C ASN A 178 -2.60 -6.53 20.01
N GLY A 179 -3.70 -6.50 19.26
CA GLY A 179 -4.05 -7.55 18.31
C GLY A 179 -3.01 -7.62 17.17
N ALA A 180 -2.32 -8.75 17.06
CA ALA A 180 -1.30 -8.95 16.06
C ALA A 180 -1.89 -9.58 14.80
N SER A 181 -1.63 -8.98 13.63
CA SER A 181 -2.15 -9.44 12.34
C SER A 181 -1.09 -9.49 11.26
N ILE A 182 -1.33 -10.34 10.27
CA ILE A 182 -0.54 -10.46 9.05
C ILE A 182 -1.29 -9.80 7.89
N ASN A 183 -0.56 -8.99 7.12
CA ASN A 183 -0.95 -8.49 5.82
C ASN A 183 -0.09 -9.17 4.76
N TYR A 184 -0.59 -10.23 4.14
CA TYR A 184 0.08 -10.94 3.07
C TYR A 184 -0.38 -10.41 1.72
N ASN A 185 0.52 -9.77 0.99
CA ASN A 185 0.23 -9.05 -0.23
C ASN A 185 0.75 -9.79 -1.44
N GLN A 186 -0.08 -9.92 -2.46
CA GLN A 186 0.24 -10.47 -3.77
C GLN A 186 -0.30 -9.52 -4.84
N ASN A 187 0.58 -8.96 -5.65
CA ASN A 187 0.21 -8.07 -6.74
C ASN A 187 0.56 -8.72 -8.07
N MET A 188 -0.45 -9.14 -8.81
CA MET A 188 -0.29 -9.71 -10.13
C MET A 188 -0.30 -8.60 -11.17
N LEU A 189 0.77 -8.51 -11.97
CA LEU A 189 0.90 -7.49 -13.01
C LEU A 189 0.14 -7.91 -14.26
N GLY A 190 -0.68 -7.00 -14.80
CA GLY A 190 -1.39 -7.17 -16.06
C GLY A 190 -0.88 -6.23 -17.15
N ARG A 191 -1.62 -6.16 -18.26
CA ARG A 191 -1.30 -5.28 -19.40
C ARG A 191 -1.24 -3.81 -18.98
N ASP A 192 -2.28 -3.32 -18.32
CA ASP A 192 -2.49 -1.93 -17.92
C ASP A 192 -3.17 -1.77 -16.56
N THR A 193 -3.46 -2.91 -15.93
CA THR A 193 -4.22 -2.99 -14.68
C THR A 193 -3.55 -3.98 -13.74
N LEU A 194 -3.40 -3.58 -12.50
CA LEU A 194 -2.87 -4.39 -11.41
C LEU A 194 -4.02 -5.11 -10.71
N LEU A 195 -3.89 -6.42 -10.51
CA LEU A 195 -4.73 -7.18 -9.60
C LEU A 195 -4.02 -7.33 -8.25
N ARG A 196 -4.57 -6.69 -7.25
CA ARG A 196 -4.09 -6.73 -5.87
C ARG A 196 -4.87 -7.75 -5.08
N MET A 197 -4.16 -8.58 -4.36
CA MET A 197 -4.70 -9.59 -3.46
C MET A 197 -4.06 -9.39 -2.10
N VAL A 198 -4.87 -9.14 -1.08
CA VAL A 198 -4.39 -8.95 0.29
C VAL A 198 -5.08 -9.94 1.20
N ALA A 199 -4.31 -10.89 1.72
CA ALA A 199 -4.79 -11.81 2.73
C ALA A 199 -4.51 -11.24 4.13
N LEU A 200 -5.56 -11.23 4.92
CA LEU A 200 -5.62 -10.69 6.27
C LEU A 200 -6.01 -11.78 7.25
N GLY A 201 -5.40 -11.79 8.41
CA GLY A 201 -5.72 -12.72 9.49
C GLY A 201 -4.78 -12.55 10.68
N SER A 202 -5.02 -13.32 11.76
CA SER A 202 -4.14 -13.33 12.92
C SER A 202 -2.75 -13.88 12.58
N VAL A 203 -1.70 -13.36 13.24
CA VAL A 203 -0.32 -13.87 13.09
C VAL A 203 -0.20 -15.35 13.48
N GLU A 204 -1.10 -15.86 14.32
CA GLU A 204 -1.11 -17.25 14.75
C GLU A 204 -1.64 -18.20 13.65
N ASN A 205 -2.32 -17.66 12.64
CA ASN A 205 -2.88 -18.46 11.57
C ASN A 205 -1.82 -18.80 10.51
N SER A 206 -1.11 -19.91 10.72
CA SER A 206 -0.06 -20.41 9.81
C SER A 206 -0.53 -20.73 8.39
N LYS A 207 -1.86 -20.81 8.14
CA LYS A 207 -2.43 -21.17 6.83
C LYS A 207 -2.60 -19.97 5.89
N ILE A 208 -2.50 -18.73 6.37
CA ILE A 208 -2.74 -17.51 5.57
C ILE A 208 -1.96 -17.53 4.25
N LYS A 209 -0.64 -17.75 4.33
CA LYS A 209 0.24 -17.74 3.15
C LYS A 209 -0.10 -18.86 2.17
N GLN A 210 -0.36 -20.06 2.68
CA GLN A 210 -0.72 -21.19 1.84
C GLN A 210 -2.07 -20.95 1.15
N PHE A 211 -3.06 -20.44 1.86
CA PHE A 211 -4.37 -20.10 1.32
C PHE A 211 -4.26 -19.05 0.23
N ALA A 212 -3.55 -17.94 0.50
CA ALA A 212 -3.36 -16.87 -0.47
C ALA A 212 -2.59 -17.33 -1.73
N LYS A 213 -1.51 -18.12 -1.56
CA LYS A 213 -0.74 -18.68 -2.69
C LYS A 213 -1.60 -19.64 -3.54
N SER A 214 -2.42 -20.46 -2.90
CA SER A 214 -3.36 -21.35 -3.59
C SER A 214 -4.38 -20.53 -4.39
N ALA A 215 -5.01 -19.55 -3.78
CA ALA A 215 -6.01 -18.71 -4.45
C ALA A 215 -5.40 -17.96 -5.65
N ALA A 216 -4.24 -17.33 -5.49
CA ALA A 216 -3.55 -16.63 -6.58
C ALA A 216 -3.23 -17.54 -7.76
N SER A 217 -2.86 -18.80 -7.51
CA SER A 217 -2.58 -19.79 -8.56
C SER A 217 -3.81 -20.20 -9.37
N ASN A 218 -5.00 -19.91 -8.87
CA ASN A 218 -6.28 -20.19 -9.50
C ASN A 218 -6.93 -18.96 -10.15
N ILE A 219 -6.21 -17.82 -10.21
CA ILE A 219 -6.65 -16.62 -10.90
C ILE A 219 -5.87 -16.46 -12.19
N THR A 220 -6.59 -16.16 -13.27
CA THR A 220 -5.99 -15.95 -14.59
C THR A 220 -6.57 -14.69 -15.24
N TYR A 221 -5.71 -13.80 -15.73
CA TYR A 221 -6.14 -12.68 -16.55
C TYR A 221 -6.84 -13.12 -17.82
N ASN A 222 -7.88 -12.42 -18.20
CA ASN A 222 -8.55 -12.62 -19.48
C ASN A 222 -7.66 -12.21 -20.66
N LEU A 223 -7.95 -12.75 -21.84
CA LEU A 223 -7.25 -12.37 -23.08
C LEU A 223 -7.29 -10.86 -23.30
N GLY A 224 -6.16 -10.28 -23.69
CA GLY A 224 -5.99 -8.85 -23.88
C GLY A 224 -5.75 -8.07 -22.56
N LYS A 225 -5.70 -8.74 -21.40
CA LYS A 225 -5.45 -8.15 -20.08
C LYS A 225 -4.16 -8.67 -19.42
N ARG A 226 -3.50 -9.66 -20.02
CA ARG A 226 -2.30 -10.28 -19.50
C ARG A 226 -1.11 -9.34 -19.60
N TYR A 227 -0.07 -9.55 -18.82
CA TYR A 227 1.16 -8.78 -18.88
C TYR A 227 1.81 -8.77 -20.27
N GLU A 228 1.86 -9.93 -20.91
CA GLU A 228 2.41 -10.13 -22.27
C GLU A 228 1.53 -9.55 -23.40
N ASP A 229 0.29 -9.17 -23.13
CA ASP A 229 -0.58 -8.49 -24.10
C ASP A 229 -0.24 -7.00 -24.28
N TYR A 230 0.78 -6.49 -23.57
CA TYR A 230 1.26 -5.13 -23.67
C TYR A 230 1.70 -4.75 -25.10
N GLN A 231 1.27 -3.58 -25.55
CA GLN A 231 1.58 -3.06 -26.88
C GLN A 231 2.43 -1.78 -26.79
N PRO A 232 3.75 -1.85 -27.08
CA PRO A 232 4.61 -0.69 -27.07
C PRO A 232 4.10 0.43 -27.99
N GLY A 233 4.11 1.67 -27.49
CA GLY A 233 3.65 2.84 -28.23
C GLY A 233 2.12 3.04 -28.25
N VAL A 234 1.34 2.07 -27.80
CA VAL A 234 -0.12 2.14 -27.67
C VAL A 234 -0.52 2.22 -26.21
N ASP A 235 -0.01 1.32 -25.40
CA ASP A 235 -0.36 1.24 -23.99
C ASP A 235 0.47 2.22 -23.16
N LYS A 236 -0.16 2.78 -22.14
CA LYS A 236 0.52 3.66 -21.19
C LYS A 236 1.43 2.83 -20.28
N VAL A 237 2.70 3.21 -20.21
CA VAL A 237 3.64 2.66 -19.21
C VAL A 237 3.39 3.34 -17.86
N ALA A 238 3.47 2.57 -16.78
CA ALA A 238 3.41 3.10 -15.43
C ALA A 238 4.61 4.04 -15.16
N GLU A 239 4.34 5.13 -14.43
CA GLU A 239 5.40 6.09 -14.06
C GLU A 239 6.23 5.61 -12.86
N TYR A 240 6.05 4.37 -12.40
CA TYR A 240 6.70 3.78 -11.24
C TYR A 240 7.00 2.30 -11.47
N GLY A 241 8.00 1.78 -10.77
CA GLY A 241 8.38 0.38 -10.77
C GLY A 241 7.89 -0.38 -9.52
N LEU A 242 8.41 -1.60 -9.34
CA LEU A 242 7.98 -2.52 -8.29
C LEU A 242 8.24 -1.99 -6.86
N ALA A 243 9.41 -1.38 -6.62
CA ALA A 243 9.74 -0.82 -5.31
C ALA A 243 8.74 0.26 -4.87
N ALA A 244 8.38 1.15 -5.79
CA ALA A 244 7.41 2.20 -5.53
C ALA A 244 5.99 1.67 -5.35
N LEU A 245 5.64 0.59 -6.06
CA LEU A 245 4.37 -0.10 -5.90
C LEU A 245 4.21 -0.63 -4.47
N ILE A 246 5.24 -1.28 -3.90
CA ILE A 246 5.21 -1.77 -2.52
C ILE A 246 5.17 -0.60 -1.53
N ALA A 247 6.06 0.37 -1.71
CA ALA A 247 6.13 1.56 -0.85
C ALA A 247 4.87 2.43 -0.95
N GLY A 248 4.04 2.27 -1.99
CA GLY A 248 2.83 3.06 -2.23
C GLY A 248 3.11 4.54 -2.49
N ILE A 249 4.25 4.84 -3.09
CA ILE A 249 4.67 6.19 -3.39
C ILE A 249 4.14 6.56 -4.78
N ALA A 250 3.34 7.62 -4.86
CA ALA A 250 2.89 8.13 -6.16
C ALA A 250 4.09 8.59 -7.00
N ALA A 251 4.15 8.15 -8.26
CA ALA A 251 5.25 8.40 -9.19
C ALA A 251 5.69 9.87 -9.29
N LYS A 252 4.75 10.82 -9.22
CA LYS A 252 5.05 12.26 -9.22
C LYS A 252 5.96 12.70 -8.07
N LYS A 253 5.91 12.04 -6.91
CA LYS A 253 6.81 12.35 -5.79
C LYS A 253 8.18 11.70 -5.97
N LEU A 254 8.25 10.49 -6.55
CA LEU A 254 9.51 9.80 -6.82
C LEU A 254 10.36 10.52 -7.85
N GLY A 255 9.76 10.97 -8.96
CA GLY A 255 10.46 11.76 -9.98
C GLY A 255 11.04 13.05 -9.41
N PHE A 256 10.28 13.75 -8.55
CA PHE A 256 10.75 14.97 -7.90
C PHE A 256 11.87 14.70 -6.88
N PHE A 257 11.75 13.69 -6.04
CA PHE A 257 12.81 13.31 -5.09
C PHE A 257 14.04 12.72 -5.78
N ALA A 258 13.87 11.92 -6.82
CA ALA A 258 14.99 11.40 -7.62
C ALA A 258 15.73 12.54 -8.35
N LEU A 259 15.01 13.55 -8.85
CA LEU A 259 15.60 14.75 -9.44
C LEU A 259 16.35 15.59 -8.39
N ILE A 260 15.76 15.78 -7.20
CA ILE A 260 16.42 16.48 -6.08
C ILE A 260 17.67 15.71 -5.65
N MET A 261 17.59 14.41 -5.45
CA MET A 261 18.75 13.59 -5.07
C MET A 261 19.81 13.55 -6.18
N ALA A 262 19.43 13.41 -7.44
CA ALA A 262 20.37 13.50 -8.56
C ALA A 262 21.03 14.88 -8.66
N PHE A 263 20.28 15.95 -8.37
CA PHE A 263 20.80 17.31 -8.33
C PHE A 263 21.73 17.50 -7.13
N LEU A 264 21.38 17.01 -5.94
CA LEU A 264 22.23 17.07 -4.74
C LEU A 264 23.52 16.24 -4.93
N VAL A 265 23.43 15.04 -5.46
CA VAL A 265 24.58 14.13 -5.67
C VAL A 265 25.48 14.60 -6.81
N LYS A 266 24.93 15.11 -7.92
CA LYS A 266 25.71 15.59 -9.07
C LYS A 266 25.96 17.09 -9.07
N GLY A 267 25.05 17.88 -8.45
CA GLY A 267 25.06 19.33 -8.44
C GLY A 267 25.75 19.96 -7.22
N TRP A 268 26.21 19.17 -6.23
CA TRP A 268 26.82 19.72 -5.01
C TRP A 268 28.03 20.66 -5.32
N LYS A 269 28.80 20.35 -6.37
CA LYS A 269 29.91 21.20 -6.83
C LYS A 269 29.43 22.56 -7.32
N VAL A 270 28.26 22.62 -7.98
CA VAL A 270 27.64 23.85 -8.47
C VAL A 270 27.10 24.67 -7.28
N ILE A 271 26.50 24.00 -6.29
CA ILE A 271 26.05 24.65 -5.05
C ILE A 271 27.22 25.24 -4.30
N LEU A 272 28.33 24.50 -4.19
CA LEU A 272 29.57 24.98 -3.57
C LEU A 272 30.14 26.20 -4.32
N LEU A 273 30.12 26.19 -5.63
CA LEU A 273 30.56 27.30 -6.50
C LEU A 273 29.66 28.54 -6.28
N ILE A 274 28.35 28.37 -6.21
CA ILE A 274 27.40 29.45 -5.89
C ILE A 274 27.66 29.99 -4.50
N CYS A 275 27.88 29.15 -3.50
CA CYS A 275 28.19 29.59 -2.14
C CYS A 275 29.53 30.35 -2.07
N VAL A 276 30.55 29.96 -2.84
CA VAL A 276 31.84 30.62 -2.91
C VAL A 276 31.74 31.98 -3.62
N PHE A 277 31.08 32.07 -4.77
CA PHE A 277 31.00 33.31 -5.56
C PHE A 277 29.92 34.29 -5.05
N PHE A 278 28.84 33.80 -4.49
CA PHE A 278 27.71 34.64 -4.04
C PHE A 278 27.51 34.66 -2.53
N GLY A 279 28.31 33.89 -1.77
CA GLY A 279 28.16 33.79 -0.31
C GLY A 279 28.21 35.15 0.44
N GLY A 280 29.07 36.06 -0.02
CA GLY A 280 29.16 37.41 0.52
C GLY A 280 27.91 38.25 0.24
N THR A 281 27.30 38.09 -0.91
CA THR A 281 26.08 38.80 -1.30
C THR A 281 24.86 38.23 -0.58
N ILE A 282 24.77 36.92 -0.43
CA ILE A 282 23.70 36.22 0.30
C ILE A 282 23.79 36.57 1.79
N TYR A 283 25.01 36.61 2.35
CA TYR A 283 25.25 37.03 3.75
C TYR A 283 24.73 38.42 4.04
N LYS A 284 24.96 39.38 3.11
CA LYS A 284 24.44 40.76 3.23
C LYS A 284 22.91 40.83 3.07
N LEU A 285 22.32 40.01 2.19
CA LEU A 285 20.87 39.96 1.94
C LEU A 285 20.10 39.37 3.11
N LEU A 286 20.72 38.46 3.86
CA LEU A 286 20.13 37.82 5.06
C LEU A 286 20.29 38.68 6.33
N GLY A 287 20.82 39.93 6.23
CA GLY A 287 20.81 40.90 7.31
C GLY A 287 21.86 40.67 8.40
N PHE A 288 22.84 39.80 8.19
CA PHE A 288 23.97 39.64 9.10
C PHE A 288 24.99 40.77 8.88
N THR A 289 24.71 41.99 9.40
CA THR A 289 25.67 43.07 9.46
C THR A 289 26.56 42.87 10.68
N LYS A 290 27.89 42.95 10.48
CA LYS A 290 28.83 43.00 11.59
C LYS A 290 28.52 44.26 12.37
N THR A 291 28.10 44.16 13.62
CA THR A 291 28.11 45.28 14.58
C THR A 291 29.55 45.66 14.83
N THR A 292 29.93 46.85 14.39
CA THR A 292 31.21 47.50 14.78
C THR A 292 31.14 47.80 16.26
N PRO A 293 32.14 47.42 17.08
CA PRO A 293 32.17 47.85 18.49
C PRO A 293 32.28 49.36 18.56
N PRO A 294 31.68 50.00 19.58
CA PRO A 294 31.78 51.45 19.78
C PRO A 294 33.25 51.84 20.01
N PRO A 295 33.67 53.10 19.63
CA PRO A 295 35.01 53.55 19.84
C PRO A 295 35.30 53.66 21.35
N GLU A 296 36.47 53.15 21.75
CA GLU A 296 37.01 53.31 23.11
C GLU A 296 37.22 54.80 23.44
N ASP A 297 36.63 55.27 24.54
CA ASP A 297 36.81 56.60 25.04
C ASP A 297 38.28 56.81 25.45
N GLU A 298 38.92 57.84 24.89
CA GLU A 298 40.26 58.30 25.23
C GLU A 298 40.27 58.84 26.71
N PRO A 299 41.24 58.49 27.55
CA PRO A 299 41.30 59.00 28.92
C PRO A 299 41.68 60.43 28.93
N ALA A 300 40.88 61.24 29.61
CA ALA A 300 41.13 62.68 29.87
C ALA A 300 42.46 62.91 30.62
N SER A 301 43.32 63.75 30.08
CA SER A 301 44.55 64.18 30.69
C SER A 301 44.28 65.05 31.96
N PRO A 302 45.08 64.92 33.08
CA PRO A 302 44.92 65.69 34.28
C PRO A 302 45.57 67.10 34.12
N GLN A 303 44.82 68.09 34.58
CA GLN A 303 45.39 69.38 34.98
C GLN A 303 45.64 69.37 36.45
#